data_476f5a9e9dc2aad904edae750b043d07
#
_entry.id   476f5a9e9dc2aad904edae750b043d07
#
_cell.length_a   1.000
_cell.length_b   1.000
_cell.length_c   1.000
_cell.angle_alpha   90.00
_cell.angle_beta   90.00
_cell.angle_gamma   90.00
#
_symmetry.space_group_name_H-M   'P 1'
#
loop_
_entity.id
_entity.type
_entity.pdbx_description
1 polymer ?
#
loop_
_entity_poly.entity_id
_entity_poly.type
_entity_poly.pdbx_seq_one_letter_code
_entity_poly.pdbx_strand_id
1 'polypeptide(L)'
;MATFDEFYRSLPEDSNKRGEYFEKVFIPWFLKTDPVWSTKVNQVWLWDDYPQRWGKDCGIDLVYEDNQGKHWAIQSKCVSPDREITKAEIDSFLSESNDSRIHGRLLIASTDGIGKNAQQVIDRQEKQVVCFLLEHFRQSEVGLQYFPSLPTTSSSLCFIFFACLINSNPH
;
A
#
# COMPACT_ATOMS: atom_id res chain seq x y z
N MET A 1 5.02 23.07 2.09
CA MET A 1 4.85 21.79 1.37
C MET A 1 4.30 20.81 2.40
N ALA A 2 3.18 20.13 2.14
CA ALA A 2 2.61 19.19 3.11
C ALA A 2 3.54 17.98 3.28
N THR A 3 3.84 17.63 4.52
CA THR A 3 4.69 16.49 4.87
C THR A 3 3.84 15.23 5.06
N PHE A 4 4.48 14.05 5.00
CA PHE A 4 3.78 12.80 5.31
C PHE A 4 3.23 12.80 6.75
N ASP A 5 3.94 13.37 7.70
CA ASP A 5 3.49 13.47 9.09
C ASP A 5 2.22 14.35 9.24
N GLU A 6 2.10 15.42 8.45
CA GLU A 6 0.87 16.24 8.40
C GLU A 6 -0.28 15.47 7.75
N PHE A 7 0.00 14.78 6.65
CA PHE A 7 -0.97 13.88 6.02
C PHE A 7 -1.45 12.79 6.98
N TYR A 8 -0.53 12.09 7.65
CA TYR A 8 -0.87 11.03 8.61
C TYR A 8 -1.77 11.54 9.74
N ARG A 9 -1.49 12.73 10.28
CA ARG A 9 -2.33 13.38 11.32
C ARG A 9 -3.71 13.78 10.82
N SER A 10 -3.89 13.99 9.53
CA SER A 10 -5.18 14.31 8.92
C SER A 10 -6.08 13.09 8.69
N LEU A 11 -5.54 11.88 8.82
CA LEU A 11 -6.30 10.64 8.65
C LEU A 11 -7.34 10.44 9.77
N PRO A 12 -8.38 9.63 9.55
CA PRO A 12 -9.37 9.32 10.57
C PRO A 12 -8.75 8.82 11.88
N GLU A 13 -9.31 9.23 13.03
CA GLU A 13 -8.87 8.75 14.34
C GLU A 13 -9.18 7.26 14.55
N ASP A 14 -10.30 6.79 14.01
CA ASP A 14 -10.65 5.37 14.02
C ASP A 14 -9.64 4.55 13.22
N SER A 15 -9.02 3.57 13.87
CA SER A 15 -7.93 2.79 13.30
C SER A 15 -8.34 1.97 12.07
N ASN A 16 -9.58 1.46 12.03
CA ASN A 16 -10.07 0.67 10.90
C ASN A 16 -10.29 1.57 9.68
N LYS A 17 -10.97 2.71 9.89
CA LYS A 17 -11.18 3.70 8.82
C LYS A 17 -9.87 4.29 8.31
N ARG A 18 -8.93 4.54 9.21
CA ARG A 18 -7.59 5.02 8.85
C ARG A 18 -6.83 3.99 7.99
N GLY A 19 -6.84 2.73 8.42
CA GLY A 19 -6.24 1.63 7.66
C GLY A 19 -6.88 1.46 6.28
N GLU A 20 -8.21 1.44 6.22
CA GLU A 20 -8.96 1.34 4.97
C GLU A 20 -8.67 2.50 4.01
N TYR A 21 -8.61 3.73 4.53
CA TYR A 21 -8.30 4.91 3.72
C TYR A 21 -6.86 4.88 3.18
N PHE A 22 -5.92 4.51 4.03
CA PHE A 22 -4.52 4.36 3.64
C PHE A 22 -4.36 3.31 2.54
N GLU A 23 -4.97 2.15 2.70
CA GLU A 23 -4.93 1.03 1.76
C GLU A 23 -5.63 1.36 0.43
N LYS A 24 -6.89 1.79 0.50
CA LYS A 24 -7.75 1.88 -0.70
C LYS A 24 -7.61 3.20 -1.46
N VAL A 25 -7.16 4.26 -0.81
CA VAL A 25 -7.09 5.59 -1.41
C VAL A 25 -5.66 6.10 -1.51
N PHE A 26 -4.93 6.15 -0.40
CA PHE A 26 -3.60 6.75 -0.38
C PHE A 26 -2.57 5.94 -1.18
N ILE A 27 -2.44 4.64 -0.92
CA ILE A 27 -1.42 3.81 -1.57
C ILE A 27 -1.59 3.76 -3.09
N PRO A 28 -2.78 3.50 -3.67
CA PRO A 28 -2.96 3.56 -5.12
C PRO A 28 -2.59 4.91 -5.72
N TRP A 29 -2.99 6.00 -5.08
CA TRP A 29 -2.64 7.35 -5.52
C TRP A 29 -1.12 7.57 -5.43
N PHE A 30 -0.50 7.22 -4.32
CA PHE A 30 0.93 7.37 -4.09
C PHE A 30 1.75 6.64 -5.17
N LEU A 31 1.46 5.39 -5.43
CA LEU A 31 2.17 4.58 -6.43
C LEU A 31 2.06 5.13 -7.85
N LYS A 32 0.98 5.85 -8.14
CA LYS A 32 0.73 6.47 -9.46
C LYS A 32 1.31 7.88 -9.60
N THR A 33 1.58 8.58 -8.50
CA THR A 33 1.96 10.00 -8.51
C THR A 33 3.36 10.28 -7.98
N ASP A 34 3.92 9.42 -7.14
CA ASP A 34 5.30 9.56 -6.66
C ASP A 34 6.27 9.50 -7.86
N PRO A 35 7.25 10.43 -7.95
CA PRO A 35 8.15 10.51 -9.10
C PRO A 35 8.95 9.23 -9.38
N VAL A 36 9.23 8.43 -8.35
CA VAL A 36 9.97 7.16 -8.48
C VAL A 36 9.02 6.02 -8.81
N TRP A 37 7.92 5.89 -8.04
CA TRP A 37 6.99 4.78 -8.20
C TRP A 37 6.21 4.84 -9.51
N SER A 38 5.78 6.02 -9.94
CA SER A 38 5.05 6.20 -11.20
C SER A 38 5.82 5.73 -12.44
N THR A 39 7.16 5.69 -12.36
CA THR A 39 7.99 5.14 -13.44
C THR A 39 8.11 3.62 -13.43
N LYS A 40 7.71 2.96 -12.35
CA LYS A 40 7.85 1.50 -12.15
C LYS A 40 6.51 0.77 -12.24
N VAL A 41 5.42 1.45 -11.88
CA VAL A 41 4.10 0.86 -11.74
C VAL A 41 3.26 1.13 -12.99
N ASN A 42 2.87 0.07 -13.68
CA ASN A 42 1.98 0.13 -14.83
C ASN A 42 0.52 0.15 -14.39
N GLN A 43 0.11 -0.78 -13.54
CA GLN A 43 -1.27 -0.92 -13.05
C GLN A 43 -1.29 -1.27 -11.56
N VAL A 44 -2.33 -0.80 -10.85
CA VAL A 44 -2.60 -1.14 -9.44
C VAL A 44 -4.04 -1.63 -9.31
N TRP A 45 -4.25 -2.69 -8.55
CA TRP A 45 -5.56 -3.22 -8.18
C TRP A 45 -5.66 -3.35 -6.65
N LEU A 46 -6.80 -3.07 -6.10
CA LEU A 46 -7.16 -3.62 -4.80
C LEU A 46 -7.28 -5.15 -4.94
N TRP A 47 -7.03 -5.90 -3.87
CA TRP A 47 -7.10 -7.36 -3.94
C TRP A 47 -8.43 -7.86 -4.50
N ASP A 48 -9.54 -7.26 -4.09
CA ASP A 48 -10.88 -7.65 -4.55
C ASP A 48 -11.11 -7.41 -6.05
N ASP A 49 -10.38 -6.49 -6.65
CA ASP A 49 -10.47 -6.14 -8.08
C ASP A 49 -9.38 -6.83 -8.92
N TYR A 50 -8.45 -7.54 -8.28
CA TYR A 50 -7.35 -8.18 -8.99
C TYR A 50 -7.86 -9.34 -9.87
N PRO A 51 -7.64 -9.31 -11.21
CA PRO A 51 -8.25 -10.27 -12.14
C PRO A 51 -7.82 -11.71 -11.92
N GLN A 52 -6.64 -11.94 -11.34
CA GLN A 52 -6.08 -13.27 -11.13
C GLN A 52 -6.11 -13.72 -9.66
N ARG A 53 -6.93 -13.08 -8.82
CA ARG A 53 -7.03 -13.45 -7.41
C ARG A 53 -7.50 -14.92 -7.24
N TRP A 54 -7.00 -15.58 -6.19
CA TRP A 54 -7.29 -17.00 -5.92
C TRP A 54 -8.09 -17.25 -4.64
N GLY A 55 -8.48 -16.20 -3.92
CA GLY A 55 -9.26 -16.33 -2.69
C GLY A 55 -9.73 -14.98 -2.18
N LYS A 56 -10.44 -15.02 -1.05
CA LYS A 56 -10.82 -13.85 -0.27
C LYS A 56 -9.90 -13.75 0.95
N ASP A 57 -9.66 -12.55 1.45
CA ASP A 57 -8.97 -12.30 2.73
C ASP A 57 -7.65 -13.08 2.91
N CYS A 58 -6.79 -13.07 1.91
CA CYS A 58 -5.51 -13.77 1.99
C CYS A 58 -4.35 -12.91 2.50
N GLY A 59 -4.62 -11.81 3.20
CA GLY A 59 -3.57 -10.92 3.73
C GLY A 59 -2.82 -10.13 2.66
N ILE A 60 -3.26 -10.18 1.40
CA ILE A 60 -2.82 -9.31 0.31
C ILE A 60 -3.84 -8.20 0.19
N ASP A 61 -3.41 -6.95 0.31
CA ASP A 61 -4.30 -5.79 0.25
C ASP A 61 -4.42 -5.26 -1.19
N LEU A 62 -3.29 -5.19 -1.89
CA LEU A 62 -3.24 -4.73 -3.28
C LEU A 62 -2.27 -5.59 -4.11
N VAL A 63 -2.38 -5.45 -5.43
CA VAL A 63 -1.38 -5.97 -6.37
C VAL A 63 -1.04 -4.85 -7.36
N TYR A 64 0.24 -4.71 -7.70
CA TYR A 64 0.63 -3.88 -8.83
C TYR A 64 1.35 -4.71 -9.90
N GLU A 65 1.18 -4.28 -11.15
CA GLU A 65 1.96 -4.75 -12.28
C GLU A 65 3.09 -3.76 -12.56
N ASP A 66 4.30 -4.26 -12.69
CA ASP A 66 5.43 -3.44 -13.08
C ASP A 66 5.53 -3.28 -14.61
N ASN A 67 6.48 -2.46 -15.07
CA ASN A 67 6.68 -2.18 -16.50
C ASN A 67 7.17 -3.41 -17.31
N GLN A 68 7.47 -4.52 -16.64
CA GLN A 68 7.82 -5.79 -17.27
C GLN A 68 6.65 -6.79 -17.28
N GLY A 69 5.46 -6.36 -16.83
CA GLY A 69 4.29 -7.22 -16.70
C GLY A 69 4.34 -8.19 -15.53
N LYS A 70 5.25 -7.97 -14.56
CA LYS A 70 5.35 -8.80 -13.36
C LYS A 70 4.45 -8.25 -12.27
N HIS A 71 3.76 -9.15 -11.57
CA HIS A 71 2.84 -8.79 -10.50
C HIS A 71 3.51 -8.86 -9.13
N TRP A 72 3.28 -7.84 -8.33
CA TRP A 72 3.82 -7.67 -6.98
C TRP A 72 2.68 -7.56 -5.98
N ALA A 73 2.69 -8.42 -4.98
CA ALA A 73 1.71 -8.33 -3.89
C ALA A 73 2.10 -7.24 -2.89
N ILE A 74 1.12 -6.49 -2.43
CA ILE A 74 1.29 -5.44 -1.42
C ILE A 74 0.50 -5.79 -0.16
N GLN A 75 1.15 -5.65 0.99
CA GLN A 75 0.46 -5.50 2.27
C GLN A 75 0.70 -4.11 2.82
N SER A 76 -0.36 -3.47 3.29
CA SER A 76 -0.35 -2.15 3.89
C SER A 76 -0.54 -2.20 5.40
N LYS A 77 0.19 -1.36 6.14
CA LYS A 77 0.06 -1.21 7.59
C LYS A 77 0.04 0.27 7.96
N CYS A 78 -1.14 0.79 8.27
CA CYS A 78 -1.30 2.14 8.78
C CYS A 78 -1.39 2.11 10.31
N VAL A 79 -0.26 2.23 10.96
CA VAL A 79 -0.09 2.14 12.42
C VAL A 79 0.60 3.38 12.96
N SER A 80 0.63 3.54 14.31
CA SER A 80 1.40 4.61 14.93
C SER A 80 2.88 4.53 14.53
N PRO A 81 3.52 5.68 14.27
CA PRO A 81 4.96 5.75 13.96
C PRO A 81 5.87 5.03 14.96
N ASP A 82 5.45 4.94 16.22
CA ASP A 82 6.21 4.31 17.31
C ASP A 82 5.99 2.80 17.44
N ARG A 83 5.07 2.24 16.64
CA ARG A 83 4.69 0.83 16.72
C ARG A 83 5.55 -0.03 15.83
N GLU A 84 5.94 -1.20 16.33
CA GLU A 84 6.56 -2.24 15.50
C GLU A 84 5.51 -3.17 14.85
N ILE A 85 5.78 -3.56 13.60
CA ILE A 85 5.03 -4.60 12.90
C ILE A 85 5.52 -5.96 13.40
N THR A 86 4.60 -6.79 13.84
CA THR A 86 4.89 -8.12 14.38
C THR A 86 4.92 -9.19 13.29
N LYS A 87 5.58 -10.31 13.58
CA LYS A 87 5.58 -11.49 12.70
C LYS A 87 4.15 -11.96 12.38
N ALA A 88 3.30 -12.06 13.39
CA ALA A 88 1.91 -12.52 13.22
C ALA A 88 1.11 -11.65 12.23
N GLU A 89 1.43 -10.37 12.13
CA GLU A 89 0.74 -9.44 11.23
C GLU A 89 1.13 -9.61 9.75
N ILE A 90 2.22 -10.30 9.46
CA ILE A 90 2.71 -10.50 8.09
C ILE A 90 2.73 -11.98 7.65
N ASP A 91 2.49 -12.92 8.53
CA ASP A 91 2.58 -14.37 8.23
C ASP A 91 1.61 -14.78 7.11
N SER A 92 0.36 -14.34 7.17
CA SER A 92 -0.63 -14.62 6.13
C SER A 92 -0.21 -14.04 4.78
N PHE A 93 0.26 -12.79 4.76
CA PHE A 93 0.77 -12.15 3.56
C PHE A 93 1.93 -12.91 2.92
N LEU A 94 2.91 -13.32 3.71
CA LEU A 94 4.07 -14.05 3.23
C LEU A 94 3.70 -15.43 2.69
N SER A 95 2.77 -16.11 3.35
CA SER A 95 2.25 -17.40 2.92
C SER A 95 1.50 -17.30 1.60
N GLU A 96 0.48 -16.45 1.53
CA GLU A 96 -0.40 -16.35 0.36
C GLU A 96 0.29 -15.74 -0.86
N SER A 97 1.15 -14.75 -0.65
CA SER A 97 1.93 -14.14 -1.74
C SER A 97 3.07 -15.02 -2.27
N ASN A 98 3.22 -16.24 -1.73
CA ASN A 98 4.16 -17.21 -2.29
C ASN A 98 3.64 -17.86 -3.59
N ASP A 99 2.40 -17.62 -3.97
CA ASP A 99 1.81 -18.07 -5.23
C ASP A 99 2.69 -17.69 -6.44
N SER A 100 2.74 -18.56 -7.44
CA SER A 100 3.60 -18.40 -8.63
C SER A 100 3.23 -17.19 -9.51
N ARG A 101 1.99 -16.70 -9.42
CA ARG A 101 1.54 -15.49 -10.11
C ARG A 101 2.17 -14.21 -9.57
N ILE A 102 2.68 -14.24 -8.34
CA ILE A 102 3.34 -13.11 -7.68
C ILE A 102 4.85 -13.22 -7.85
N HIS A 103 5.46 -12.20 -8.44
CA HIS A 103 6.90 -12.13 -8.66
C HIS A 103 7.65 -11.68 -7.40
N GLY A 104 7.13 -10.67 -6.70
CA GLY A 104 7.75 -10.11 -5.50
C GLY A 104 6.71 -9.49 -4.58
N ARG A 105 7.17 -8.98 -3.46
CA ARG A 105 6.33 -8.49 -2.36
C ARG A 105 6.73 -7.09 -1.96
N LEU A 106 5.75 -6.28 -1.57
CA LEU A 106 5.95 -4.93 -1.06
C LEU A 106 5.17 -4.77 0.25
N LEU A 107 5.88 -4.59 1.36
CA LEU A 107 5.31 -4.20 2.63
C LEU A 107 5.38 -2.67 2.74
N ILE A 108 4.23 -2.01 2.77
CA ILE A 108 4.12 -0.56 2.92
C ILE A 108 3.60 -0.25 4.32
N ALA A 109 4.31 0.59 5.08
CA ALA A 109 3.93 0.90 6.44
C ALA A 109 4.19 2.35 6.84
N SER A 110 3.30 2.89 7.70
CA SER A 110 3.43 4.22 8.31
C SER A 110 4.33 4.24 9.56
N THR A 111 5.16 3.23 9.72
CA THR A 111 6.20 3.10 10.77
C THR A 111 7.49 2.57 10.17
N ASP A 112 8.63 2.86 10.81
CA ASP A 112 9.92 2.24 10.51
C ASP A 112 10.15 0.98 11.36
N GLY A 113 9.31 0.74 12.37
CA GLY A 113 9.43 -0.37 13.29
C GLY A 113 9.02 -1.71 12.67
N ILE A 114 9.99 -2.58 12.46
CA ILE A 114 9.76 -4.00 12.16
C ILE A 114 10.33 -4.81 13.31
N GLY A 115 9.47 -5.55 14.01
CA GLY A 115 9.89 -6.38 15.13
C GLY A 115 10.91 -7.43 14.71
N LYS A 116 11.83 -7.77 15.61
CA LYS A 116 12.95 -8.69 15.34
C LYS A 116 12.51 -10.00 14.67
N ASN A 117 11.43 -10.61 15.13
CA ASN A 117 10.94 -11.86 14.56
C ASN A 117 10.33 -11.68 13.17
N ALA A 118 9.68 -10.53 12.91
CA ALA A 118 9.18 -10.18 11.59
C ALA A 118 10.33 -9.99 10.61
N GLN A 119 11.37 -9.24 11.01
CA GLN A 119 12.55 -9.03 10.18
C GLN A 119 13.25 -10.34 9.83
N GLN A 120 13.43 -11.25 10.80
CA GLN A 120 14.04 -12.56 10.56
C GLN A 120 13.26 -13.40 9.53
N VAL A 121 11.93 -13.31 9.55
CA VAL A 121 11.10 -14.06 8.59
C VAL A 121 11.19 -13.41 7.20
N ILE A 122 11.19 -12.09 7.12
CA ILE A 122 11.39 -11.34 5.87
C ILE A 122 12.73 -11.71 5.23
N ASP A 123 13.81 -11.69 6.00
CA ASP A 123 15.17 -11.95 5.51
C ASP A 123 15.37 -13.38 4.99
N ARG A 124 14.54 -14.33 5.43
CA ARG A 124 14.60 -15.74 5.01
C ARG A 124 13.75 -16.07 3.79
N GLN A 125 12.98 -15.09 3.28
CA GLN A 125 12.12 -15.35 2.12
C GLN A 125 12.97 -15.51 0.85
N GLU A 126 12.72 -16.57 0.09
CA GLU A 126 13.31 -16.75 -1.26
C GLU A 126 12.78 -15.69 -2.22
N LYS A 127 11.47 -15.44 -2.19
CA LYS A 127 10.84 -14.38 -2.97
C LYS A 127 11.04 -13.05 -2.26
N GLN A 128 11.61 -12.08 -2.97
CA GLN A 128 11.94 -10.76 -2.43
C GLN A 128 10.78 -10.09 -1.71
N VAL A 129 11.07 -9.49 -0.56
CA VAL A 129 10.20 -8.59 0.17
C VAL A 129 10.86 -7.22 0.24
N VAL A 130 10.26 -6.24 -0.43
CA VAL A 130 10.68 -4.83 -0.33
C VAL A 130 9.87 -4.18 0.77
N CYS A 131 10.53 -3.48 1.69
CA CYS A 131 9.87 -2.70 2.73
C CYS A 131 9.92 -1.21 2.37
N PHE A 132 8.75 -0.60 2.22
CA PHE A 132 8.59 0.85 2.05
C PHE A 132 7.95 1.42 3.31
N LEU A 133 8.75 2.07 4.12
CA LEU A 133 8.42 2.43 5.50
C LEU A 133 8.27 3.95 5.66
N LEU A 134 8.03 4.40 6.89
CA LEU A 134 7.76 5.81 7.21
C LEU A 134 8.85 6.76 6.68
N GLU A 135 10.12 6.43 6.89
CA GLU A 135 11.22 7.29 6.43
C GLU A 135 11.24 7.43 4.90
N HIS A 136 10.86 6.39 4.16
CA HIS A 136 10.75 6.49 2.70
C HIS A 136 9.64 7.47 2.27
N PHE A 137 8.51 7.51 2.98
CA PHE A 137 7.47 8.51 2.73
C PHE A 137 7.95 9.93 3.03
N ARG A 138 8.72 10.11 4.11
CA ARG A 138 9.29 11.40 4.49
C ARG A 138 10.28 11.93 3.47
N GLN A 139 11.03 11.03 2.83
CA GLN A 139 12.01 11.36 1.79
C GLN A 139 11.39 11.48 0.40
N SER A 140 10.13 11.05 0.21
CA SER A 140 9.44 11.14 -1.07
C SER A 140 9.16 12.59 -1.46
N GLU A 141 9.38 12.91 -2.72
CA GLU A 141 9.08 14.22 -3.31
C GLU A 141 7.63 14.33 -3.80
N VAL A 142 6.78 13.36 -3.48
CA VAL A 142 5.38 13.42 -3.88
C VAL A 142 4.68 14.65 -3.31
N GLY A 143 3.97 15.35 -4.16
CA GLY A 143 3.26 16.59 -3.79
C GLY A 143 2.00 16.29 -2.95
N LEU A 144 2.14 15.96 -1.67
CA LEU A 144 1.03 15.64 -0.76
C LEU A 144 -0.02 16.74 -0.65
N GLN A 145 0.35 18.01 -0.94
CA GLN A 145 -0.62 19.11 -1.06
C GLN A 145 -1.64 18.91 -2.18
N TYR A 146 -1.34 18.07 -3.16
CA TYR A 146 -2.24 17.71 -4.25
C TYR A 146 -3.05 16.45 -3.97
N PHE A 147 -2.80 15.82 -2.82
CA PHE A 147 -3.61 14.70 -2.40
C PHE A 147 -5.04 15.18 -2.13
N PRO A 148 -6.07 14.55 -2.72
CA PRO A 148 -7.44 14.97 -2.49
C PRO A 148 -7.78 14.96 -1.02
N SER A 149 -8.23 16.11 -0.49
CA SER A 149 -8.65 16.22 0.91
C SER A 149 -9.76 15.21 1.21
N LEU A 150 -9.71 14.67 2.42
CA LEU A 150 -10.78 13.80 2.94
C LEU A 150 -12.13 14.49 2.76
N PRO A 151 -13.14 13.83 2.16
CA PRO A 151 -14.48 14.35 2.16
C PRO A 151 -14.97 14.45 3.61
N THR A 152 -15.37 15.63 4.02
CA THR A 152 -15.87 15.93 5.38
C THR A 152 -17.23 15.30 5.69
N THR A 153 -17.81 14.57 4.74
CA THR A 153 -19.11 13.90 4.88
C THR A 153 -19.06 12.48 4.34
N SER A 154 -19.63 11.58 5.13
CA SER A 154 -19.89 10.17 4.83
C SER A 154 -20.72 10.01 3.55
N SER A 155 -20.08 9.93 2.38
CA SER A 155 -20.78 9.49 1.19
C SER A 155 -19.93 8.51 0.39
N SER A 156 -20.52 7.35 0.12
CA SER A 156 -19.99 6.24 -0.69
C SER A 156 -19.57 6.66 -2.11
N LEU A 157 -19.90 7.87 -2.52
CA LEU A 157 -19.59 8.44 -3.85
C LEU A 157 -18.11 8.74 -4.07
N CYS A 158 -17.31 8.93 -3.01
CA CYS A 158 -15.89 9.27 -3.15
C CYS A 158 -15.05 8.07 -3.62
N PHE A 159 -15.43 6.84 -3.24
CA PHE A 159 -14.75 5.63 -3.71
C PHE A 159 -14.93 5.39 -5.22
N ILE A 160 -16.08 5.78 -5.77
CA ILE A 160 -16.37 5.63 -7.21
C ILE A 160 -15.54 6.63 -8.03
N PHE A 161 -15.34 7.85 -7.55
CA PHE A 161 -14.55 8.87 -8.25
C PHE A 161 -13.06 8.51 -8.32
N PHE A 162 -12.53 7.91 -7.25
CA PHE A 162 -11.15 7.46 -7.19
C PHE A 162 -10.89 6.21 -8.05
N ALA A 163 -11.84 5.28 -8.08
CA ALA A 163 -11.76 4.12 -8.96
C ALA A 163 -11.70 4.52 -10.45
N CYS A 164 -12.40 5.58 -10.84
CA CYS A 164 -12.31 6.15 -12.19
C CYS A 164 -10.95 6.79 -12.49
N LEU A 165 -10.35 7.50 -11.53
CA LEU A 165 -9.03 8.13 -11.71
C LEU A 165 -7.87 7.11 -11.78
N ILE A 166 -8.01 5.98 -11.12
CA ILE A 166 -7.02 4.90 -11.13
C ILE A 166 -7.10 4.09 -12.43
N ASN A 167 -8.30 3.97 -13.03
CA ASN A 167 -8.56 3.19 -14.24
C ASN A 167 -8.52 3.98 -15.54
N SER A 168 -8.43 5.31 -15.51
CA SER A 168 -8.25 6.12 -16.72
C SER A 168 -6.78 6.09 -17.15
N ASN A 169 -6.45 5.15 -17.99
CA ASN A 169 -5.24 5.17 -18.81
C ASN A 169 -5.46 6.19 -19.95
N PRO A 170 -4.67 7.25 -20.10
CA PRO A 170 -4.64 7.97 -21.38
C PRO A 170 -3.91 7.09 -22.39
N HIS A 171 -4.58 6.85 -23.49
CA HIS A 171 -4.00 6.26 -24.69
C HIS A 171 -2.80 7.06 -25.20
#